data_da674b3a4b909111a49bb1c9ee0ee395
#
_entry.id   da674b3a4b909111a49bb1c9ee0ee395
#
_cell.length_a   1.000
_cell.length_b   1.000
_cell.length_c   1.000
_cell.angle_alpha   90.00
_cell.angle_beta   90.00
_cell.angle_gamma   90.00
#
_symmetry.space_group_name_H-M   'P 1'
#
loop_
_entity.id
_entity.type
_entity.pdbx_description
1 polymer ?
#
loop_
_entity_poly.entity_id
_entity_poly.type
_entity_poly.pdbx_seq_one_letter_code
_entity_poly.pdbx_strand_id
1 'polypeptide(L)'
;GEVAVPWTEMVARHYGTNDELHLAFNFPPLFAPWEASSWRERIDQTRSALDARDAWPTWVLSNHDNRRHRTRYGSEARARAAAVLLLALRGTPFLYAGEELGLEDAVIPPGRTLDPGGRDGCRAPLPWDAEPGHGWGAHEPWLPWPPDAAHRNVDTLREEAGSILQLSRRLLAARRASPALRLGEFRWLPAP
;
A
#
# COMPACT_ATOMS: atom_id res chain seq x y z
N GLY A 1 -11.11 -4.61 -10.86
CA GLY A 1 -12.10 -5.39 -10.07
C GLY A 1 -11.56 -5.80 -8.71
N GLU A 2 -12.45 -6.25 -7.85
CA GLU A 2 -12.13 -6.84 -6.56
C GLU A 2 -12.64 -8.28 -6.52
N VAL A 3 -11.71 -9.22 -6.34
CA VAL A 3 -12.00 -10.65 -6.27
C VAL A 3 -11.39 -11.15 -4.96
N ALA A 4 -12.22 -11.25 -3.93
CA ALA A 4 -11.80 -11.60 -2.57
C ALA A 4 -11.52 -13.10 -2.42
N VAL A 5 -10.46 -13.59 -3.06
CA VAL A 5 -10.03 -14.99 -2.99
C VAL A 5 -8.55 -15.06 -2.57
N PRO A 6 -8.15 -16.12 -1.84
CA PRO A 6 -6.81 -16.21 -1.28
C PRO A 6 -5.73 -16.70 -2.26
N TRP A 7 -6.08 -17.03 -3.50
CA TRP A 7 -5.15 -17.56 -4.49
C TRP A 7 -5.09 -16.72 -5.75
N THR A 8 -3.89 -16.32 -6.13
CA THR A 8 -3.66 -15.48 -7.32
C THR A 8 -4.15 -16.14 -8.62
N GLU A 9 -4.07 -17.46 -8.74
CA GLU A 9 -4.57 -18.20 -9.90
C GLU A 9 -6.09 -18.05 -10.08
N MET A 10 -6.84 -17.97 -8.98
CA MET A 10 -8.28 -17.71 -9.04
C MET A 10 -8.57 -16.29 -9.46
N VAL A 11 -7.82 -15.31 -8.93
CA VAL A 11 -7.91 -13.91 -9.38
C VAL A 11 -7.61 -13.82 -10.87
N ALA A 12 -6.57 -14.49 -11.34
CA ALA A 12 -6.13 -14.47 -12.73
C ALA A 12 -7.21 -15.00 -13.71
N ARG A 13 -8.10 -15.87 -13.27
CA ARG A 13 -9.20 -16.36 -14.13
C ARG A 13 -10.19 -15.27 -14.52
N HIS A 14 -10.34 -14.22 -13.68
CA HIS A 14 -11.25 -13.11 -13.95
C HIS A 14 -10.65 -12.07 -14.93
N TYR A 15 -9.46 -12.28 -15.43
CA TYR A 15 -8.94 -11.52 -16.57
C TYR A 15 -9.42 -12.09 -17.90
N GLY A 16 -9.96 -13.32 -17.90
CA GLY A 16 -10.38 -14.02 -19.13
C GLY A 16 -9.23 -14.21 -20.11
N THR A 17 -9.48 -13.93 -21.35
CA THR A 17 -8.48 -13.82 -22.43
C THR A 17 -8.31 -12.36 -22.85
N ASN A 18 -8.19 -11.46 -21.88
CA ASN A 18 -8.22 -9.99 -22.01
C ASN A 18 -9.59 -9.42 -22.42
N ASP A 19 -10.67 -10.13 -22.10
CA ASP A 19 -12.05 -9.78 -22.44
C ASP A 19 -12.95 -9.61 -21.19
N GLU A 20 -12.41 -9.82 -19.98
CA GLU A 20 -13.12 -9.62 -18.72
C GLU A 20 -12.53 -8.44 -17.93
N LEU A 21 -11.91 -8.67 -16.77
CA LEU A 21 -11.29 -7.60 -15.98
C LEU A 21 -9.93 -7.21 -16.55
N HIS A 22 -9.70 -5.92 -16.75
CA HIS A 22 -8.38 -5.40 -17.12
C HIS A 22 -7.38 -5.48 -15.97
N LEU A 23 -7.84 -5.23 -14.74
CA LEU A 23 -7.05 -5.29 -13.51
C LEU A 23 -7.92 -5.79 -12.36
N ALA A 24 -7.36 -6.63 -11.52
CA ALA A 24 -7.97 -7.02 -10.25
C ALA A 24 -6.98 -6.80 -9.09
N PHE A 25 -7.50 -6.47 -7.90
CA PHE A 25 -6.66 -6.39 -6.71
C PHE A 25 -6.04 -7.76 -6.39
N ASN A 26 -4.74 -7.78 -6.25
CA ASN A 26 -3.97 -8.96 -5.89
C ASN A 26 -3.77 -8.98 -4.37
N PHE A 27 -4.68 -9.59 -3.64
CA PHE A 27 -4.67 -9.63 -2.18
C PHE A 27 -3.62 -10.57 -1.55
N PRO A 28 -3.24 -11.72 -2.13
CA PRO A 28 -2.29 -12.62 -1.50
C PRO A 28 -0.98 -11.96 -1.03
N PRO A 29 -0.33 -11.05 -1.79
CA PRO A 29 0.83 -10.32 -1.32
C PRO A 29 0.55 -9.37 -0.13
N LEU A 30 -0.67 -8.82 -0.05
CA LEU A 30 -1.07 -7.93 1.04
C LEU A 30 -0.95 -8.62 2.40
N PHE A 31 -1.23 -9.91 2.47
CA PHE A 31 -1.17 -10.70 3.71
C PHE A 31 0.23 -11.31 3.97
N ALA A 32 1.19 -11.12 3.07
CA ALA A 32 2.53 -11.65 3.27
C ALA A 32 3.21 -11.01 4.50
N PRO A 33 3.87 -11.79 5.36
CA PRO A 33 4.74 -11.26 6.38
C PRO A 33 5.91 -10.50 5.73
N TRP A 34 6.50 -9.56 6.47
CA TRP A 34 7.65 -8.79 5.96
C TRP A 34 8.92 -9.62 6.02
N GLU A 35 9.01 -10.61 5.16
CA GLU A 35 10.12 -11.55 5.01
C GLU A 35 10.46 -11.71 3.53
N ALA A 36 11.75 -11.70 3.19
CA ALA A 36 12.20 -11.75 1.79
C ALA A 36 11.72 -13.01 1.05
N SER A 37 11.74 -14.17 1.72
CA SER A 37 11.26 -15.44 1.16
C SER A 37 9.77 -15.40 0.85
N SER A 38 8.97 -14.90 1.77
CA SER A 38 7.51 -14.78 1.61
C SER A 38 7.15 -13.84 0.45
N TRP A 39 7.81 -12.67 0.37
CA TRP A 39 7.59 -11.74 -0.74
C TRP A 39 8.06 -12.31 -2.07
N ARG A 40 9.20 -13.00 -2.10
CA ARG A 40 9.66 -13.70 -3.31
C ARG A 40 8.63 -14.71 -3.80
N GLU A 41 8.13 -15.56 -2.91
CA GLU A 41 7.10 -16.54 -3.25
C GLU A 41 5.84 -15.86 -3.84
N ARG A 42 5.33 -14.79 -3.21
CA ARG A 42 4.13 -14.09 -3.70
C ARG A 42 4.33 -13.41 -5.04
N ILE A 43 5.51 -12.84 -5.27
CA ILE A 43 5.88 -12.25 -6.56
C ILE A 43 5.93 -13.35 -7.64
N ASP A 44 6.57 -14.48 -7.37
CA ASP A 44 6.69 -15.56 -8.33
C ASP A 44 5.34 -16.23 -8.62
N GLN A 45 4.48 -16.43 -7.62
CA GLN A 45 3.11 -16.92 -7.79
C GLN A 45 2.29 -15.96 -8.66
N THR A 46 2.37 -14.65 -8.39
CA THR A 46 1.65 -13.64 -9.16
C THR A 46 2.09 -13.65 -10.62
N ARG A 47 3.40 -13.69 -10.86
CA ARG A 47 3.95 -13.75 -12.21
C ARG A 47 3.51 -15.02 -12.95
N SER A 48 3.67 -16.18 -12.33
CA SER A 48 3.29 -17.45 -12.94
C SER A 48 1.81 -17.49 -13.33
N ALA A 49 0.93 -16.94 -12.51
CA ALA A 49 -0.51 -16.92 -12.78
C ALA A 49 -0.92 -15.94 -13.89
N LEU A 50 -0.28 -14.76 -13.96
CA LEU A 50 -0.66 -13.68 -14.86
C LEU A 50 0.14 -13.68 -16.17
N ASP A 51 1.44 -13.98 -16.14
CA ASP A 51 2.27 -14.02 -17.35
C ASP A 51 1.76 -15.08 -18.35
N ALA A 52 1.23 -16.21 -17.86
CA ALA A 52 0.60 -17.23 -18.69
C ALA A 52 -0.66 -16.75 -19.46
N ARG A 53 -1.21 -15.60 -19.09
CA ARG A 53 -2.42 -14.98 -19.69
C ARG A 53 -2.12 -13.66 -20.37
N ASP A 54 -0.84 -13.27 -20.48
CA ASP A 54 -0.43 -11.93 -20.90
C ASP A 54 -1.15 -10.82 -20.10
N ALA A 55 -1.45 -11.09 -18.81
CA ALA A 55 -2.19 -10.22 -17.93
C ALA A 55 -1.26 -9.34 -17.09
N TRP A 56 -1.75 -8.16 -16.69
CA TRP A 56 -0.97 -7.17 -15.98
C TRP A 56 -1.19 -7.25 -14.46
N PRO A 57 -0.14 -7.42 -13.65
CA PRO A 57 -0.29 -7.53 -12.20
C PRO A 57 -0.62 -6.21 -11.53
N THR A 58 -1.29 -6.29 -10.38
CA THR A 58 -1.47 -5.18 -9.45
C THR A 58 -0.76 -5.48 -8.13
N TRP A 59 -0.35 -4.43 -7.44
CA TRP A 59 0.33 -4.53 -6.15
C TRP A 59 -0.31 -3.56 -5.17
N VAL A 60 -0.62 -4.05 -3.97
CA VAL A 60 -1.27 -3.29 -2.91
C VAL A 60 -0.69 -3.72 -1.56
N LEU A 61 -0.38 -2.75 -0.69
CA LEU A 61 0.16 -3.00 0.64
C LEU A 61 -0.87 -2.79 1.74
N SER A 62 -1.84 -1.93 1.53
CA SER A 62 -2.93 -1.63 2.47
C SER A 62 -4.17 -1.20 1.71
N ASN A 63 -5.32 -1.29 2.37
CA ASN A 63 -6.59 -0.76 1.89
C ASN A 63 -7.50 -0.42 3.07
N HIS A 64 -8.74 -0.02 2.81
CA HIS A 64 -9.72 0.32 3.83
C HIS A 64 -10.32 -0.89 4.58
N ASP A 65 -9.96 -2.11 4.20
CA ASP A 65 -10.41 -3.35 4.85
C ASP A 65 -9.32 -4.05 5.66
N ASN A 66 -8.07 -3.62 5.49
CA ASN A 66 -6.92 -4.25 6.13
C ASN A 66 -6.05 -3.22 6.84
N ARG A 67 -5.45 -3.66 7.95
CA ARG A 67 -4.51 -2.84 8.71
C ARG A 67 -3.42 -2.27 7.82
N ARG A 68 -3.05 -1.02 8.06
CA ARG A 68 -1.98 -0.35 7.31
C ARG A 68 -0.68 -1.14 7.40
N HIS A 69 0.04 -1.23 6.30
CA HIS A 69 1.28 -2.02 6.25
C HIS A 69 2.31 -1.54 7.27
N ARG A 70 2.39 -0.24 7.57
CA ARG A 70 3.28 0.26 8.60
C ARG A 70 2.94 -0.31 9.97
N THR A 71 1.67 -0.40 10.33
CA THR A 71 1.22 -1.04 11.58
C THR A 71 1.59 -2.52 11.58
N ARG A 72 1.37 -3.23 10.46
CA ARG A 72 1.67 -4.66 10.34
C ARG A 72 3.17 -4.96 10.36
N TYR A 73 3.97 -4.12 9.73
CA TYR A 73 5.43 -4.30 9.64
C TYR A 73 6.19 -3.70 10.83
N GLY A 74 5.54 -2.86 11.64
CA GLY A 74 6.01 -2.40 12.95
C GLY A 74 7.10 -1.33 12.93
N SER A 75 7.54 -0.82 11.77
CA SER A 75 8.51 0.28 11.73
C SER A 75 8.45 1.09 10.44
N GLU A 76 8.86 2.36 10.52
CA GLU A 76 8.97 3.22 9.34
C GLU A 76 10.03 2.71 8.36
N ALA A 77 11.15 2.20 8.84
CA ALA A 77 12.19 1.65 7.97
C ALA A 77 11.65 0.53 7.07
N ARG A 78 10.81 -0.35 7.62
CA ARG A 78 10.14 -1.40 6.85
C ARG A 78 9.09 -0.83 5.90
N ALA A 79 8.32 0.18 6.32
CA ALA A 79 7.34 0.85 5.46
C ALA A 79 8.03 1.54 4.26
N ARG A 80 9.18 2.17 4.49
CA ARG A 80 10.00 2.77 3.42
C ARG A 80 10.52 1.73 2.44
N ALA A 81 11.03 0.61 2.94
CA ALA A 81 11.47 -0.50 2.08
C ALA A 81 10.30 -1.11 1.29
N ALA A 82 9.13 -1.20 1.91
CA ALA A 82 7.91 -1.67 1.26
C ALA A 82 7.42 -0.71 0.15
N ALA A 83 7.55 0.61 0.35
CA ALA A 83 7.26 1.60 -0.69
C ALA A 83 8.21 1.45 -1.90
N VAL A 84 9.50 1.18 -1.65
CA VAL A 84 10.46 0.87 -2.73
C VAL A 84 10.03 -0.38 -3.49
N LEU A 85 9.71 -1.46 -2.78
CA LEU A 85 9.25 -2.70 -3.39
C LEU A 85 7.99 -2.46 -4.24
N LEU A 86 6.95 -1.84 -3.67
CA LEU A 86 5.68 -1.56 -4.33
C LEU A 86 5.87 -0.78 -5.63
N LEU A 87 6.69 0.28 -5.59
CA LEU A 87 6.85 1.20 -6.71
C LEU A 87 7.92 0.76 -7.72
N ALA A 88 8.74 -0.24 -7.39
CA ALA A 88 9.73 -0.80 -8.31
C ALA A 88 9.24 -2.06 -9.04
N LEU A 89 8.25 -2.78 -8.52
CA LEU A 89 7.73 -3.98 -9.18
C LEU A 89 7.05 -3.66 -10.52
N ARG A 90 7.21 -4.56 -11.49
CA ARG A 90 6.42 -4.55 -12.72
C ARG A 90 4.95 -4.76 -12.37
N GLY A 91 4.07 -3.89 -12.85
CA GLY A 91 2.64 -3.93 -12.53
C GLY A 91 2.09 -2.55 -12.18
N THR A 92 0.82 -2.50 -11.79
CA THR A 92 0.17 -1.27 -11.33
C THR A 92 0.19 -1.22 -9.80
N PRO A 93 0.95 -0.28 -9.20
CA PRO A 93 0.92 -0.08 -7.76
C PRO A 93 -0.33 0.69 -7.36
N PHE A 94 -1.00 0.24 -6.31
CA PHE A 94 -2.06 0.97 -5.61
C PHE A 94 -1.53 1.48 -4.29
N LEU A 95 -1.59 2.77 -4.09
CA LEU A 95 -1.23 3.44 -2.85
C LEU A 95 -2.52 3.75 -2.09
N TYR A 96 -2.65 3.21 -0.90
CA TYR A 96 -3.74 3.58 -0.01
C TYR A 96 -3.42 4.92 0.66
N ALA A 97 -4.37 5.85 0.63
CA ALA A 97 -4.18 7.20 1.16
C ALA A 97 -3.60 7.18 2.59
N GLY A 98 -2.49 7.91 2.79
CA GLY A 98 -1.72 7.95 4.03
C GLY A 98 -0.53 6.97 4.09
N GLU A 99 -0.37 6.06 3.12
CA GLU A 99 0.86 5.26 3.01
C GLU A 99 2.07 6.14 2.72
N GLU A 100 1.89 7.15 1.89
CA GLU A 100 2.90 8.14 1.55
C GLU A 100 3.33 9.00 2.74
N LEU A 101 2.48 9.09 3.77
CA LEU A 101 2.80 9.73 5.05
C LEU A 101 3.39 8.75 6.07
N GLY A 102 3.37 7.47 5.76
CA GLY A 102 3.77 6.42 6.69
C GLY A 102 2.84 6.33 7.90
N LEU A 103 1.54 6.51 7.70
CA LEU A 103 0.56 6.43 8.79
C LEU A 103 0.42 5.01 9.32
N GLU A 104 0.22 4.93 10.63
CA GLU A 104 -0.25 3.73 11.33
C GLU A 104 -1.77 3.74 11.45
N ASP A 105 -2.34 2.60 11.83
CA ASP A 105 -3.75 2.55 12.22
C ASP A 105 -3.97 3.40 13.47
N ALA A 106 -5.07 4.13 13.52
CA ALA A 106 -5.48 4.80 14.74
C ALA A 106 -5.87 3.78 15.82
N VAL A 107 -5.64 4.16 17.09
CA VAL A 107 -6.07 3.38 18.23
C VAL A 107 -7.51 3.74 18.55
N ILE A 108 -8.44 2.80 18.34
CA ILE A 108 -9.85 3.01 18.62
C ILE A 108 -10.12 2.75 20.10
N PRO A 109 -10.57 3.75 20.88
CA PRO A 109 -10.89 3.55 22.29
C PRO A 109 -12.06 2.56 22.46
N PRO A 110 -12.10 1.82 23.58
CA PRO A 110 -13.26 0.98 23.91
C PRO A 110 -14.58 1.76 23.84
N GLY A 111 -15.58 1.18 23.19
CA GLY A 111 -16.89 1.81 23.04
C GLY A 111 -17.01 2.86 21.92
N ARG A 112 -15.92 3.15 21.19
CA ARG A 112 -15.93 4.05 20.01
C ARG A 112 -15.82 3.32 18.68
N THR A 113 -15.88 2.00 18.66
CA THR A 113 -15.90 1.20 17.44
C THR A 113 -17.21 1.46 16.68
N LEU A 114 -17.10 1.86 15.42
CA LEU A 114 -18.20 2.14 14.51
C LEU A 114 -18.41 0.99 13.52
N ASP A 115 -17.31 0.45 13.01
CA ASP A 115 -17.34 -0.65 12.06
C ASP A 115 -17.36 -2.01 12.77
N PRO A 116 -18.41 -2.84 12.57
CA PRO A 116 -18.48 -4.17 13.17
C PRO A 116 -17.32 -5.10 12.80
N GLY A 117 -16.66 -4.86 11.66
CA GLY A 117 -15.49 -5.59 11.19
C GLY A 117 -14.17 -5.16 11.83
N GLY A 118 -14.19 -4.14 12.72
CA GLY A 118 -12.99 -3.65 13.42
C GLY A 118 -11.98 -2.92 12.53
N ARG A 119 -12.43 -2.34 11.40
CA ARG A 119 -11.58 -1.69 10.40
C ARG A 119 -11.36 -0.19 10.63
N ASP A 120 -11.96 0.38 11.66
CA ASP A 120 -11.94 1.83 11.94
C ASP A 120 -10.51 2.40 11.99
N GLY A 121 -9.57 1.66 12.58
CA GLY A 121 -8.18 2.12 12.72
C GLY A 121 -7.51 2.45 11.38
N CYS A 122 -7.69 1.63 10.36
CA CYS A 122 -7.10 1.88 9.04
C CYS A 122 -7.86 2.95 8.23
N ARG A 123 -9.05 3.36 8.69
CA ARG A 123 -9.92 4.39 8.07
C ARG A 123 -9.82 5.76 8.74
N ALA A 124 -8.90 5.92 9.70
CA ALA A 124 -8.65 7.19 10.39
C ALA A 124 -8.45 8.35 9.39
N PRO A 125 -8.85 9.58 9.78
CA PRO A 125 -8.72 10.75 8.92
C PRO A 125 -7.25 11.06 8.62
N LEU A 126 -6.98 11.64 7.44
CA LEU A 126 -5.65 12.04 7.01
C LEU A 126 -5.29 13.38 7.64
N PRO A 127 -4.16 13.52 8.33
CA PRO A 127 -3.68 14.79 8.82
C PRO A 127 -3.02 15.59 7.69
N TRP A 128 -3.51 16.82 7.45
CA TRP A 128 -2.98 17.72 6.44
C TRP A 128 -1.90 18.66 6.99
N ASP A 129 -2.10 19.14 8.22
CA ASP A 129 -1.21 20.08 8.91
C ASP A 129 -1.02 19.71 10.39
N ALA A 130 -0.19 20.51 11.10
CA ALA A 130 0.10 20.32 12.51
C ALA A 130 -0.87 21.07 13.45
N GLU A 131 -1.79 21.85 12.91
CA GLU A 131 -2.74 22.63 13.70
C GLU A 131 -3.80 21.76 14.37
N PRO A 132 -4.46 22.22 15.44
CA PRO A 132 -5.59 21.51 16.01
C PRO A 132 -6.68 21.24 14.96
N GLY A 133 -7.06 19.97 14.80
CA GLY A 133 -8.00 19.57 13.74
C GLY A 133 -7.34 19.20 12.41
N HIS A 134 -6.02 19.29 12.33
CA HIS A 134 -5.18 18.74 11.25
C HIS A 134 -5.70 19.05 9.83
N GLY A 135 -6.15 20.30 9.60
CA GLY A 135 -6.67 20.77 8.32
C GLY A 135 -8.14 20.45 8.04
N TRP A 136 -8.84 19.78 8.97
CA TRP A 136 -10.29 19.46 8.85
C TRP A 136 -11.20 20.43 9.59
N GLY A 137 -10.64 21.50 10.19
CA GLY A 137 -11.36 22.49 10.96
C GLY A 137 -11.53 22.10 12.43
N ALA A 138 -12.42 22.84 13.14
CA ALA A 138 -12.55 22.74 14.59
C ALA A 138 -13.41 21.54 15.09
N HIS A 139 -14.00 20.77 14.20
CA HIS A 139 -14.87 19.67 14.58
C HIS A 139 -14.04 18.42 14.93
N GLU A 140 -14.41 17.76 16.03
CA GLU A 140 -13.83 16.46 16.36
C GLU A 140 -14.19 15.46 15.26
N PRO A 141 -13.20 14.73 14.69
CA PRO A 141 -13.49 13.72 13.69
C PRO A 141 -14.23 12.52 14.31
N TRP A 142 -15.03 11.86 13.51
CA TRP A 142 -15.78 10.67 13.97
C TRP A 142 -14.90 9.48 14.35
N LEU A 143 -13.71 9.35 13.75
CA LEU A 143 -12.66 8.41 14.13
C LEU A 143 -11.46 9.18 14.70
N PRO A 144 -10.70 8.59 15.64
CA PRO A 144 -9.51 9.24 16.19
C PRO A 144 -8.44 9.45 15.12
N TRP A 145 -7.59 10.43 15.36
CA TRP A 145 -6.41 10.66 14.54
C TRP A 145 -5.43 9.47 14.62
N PRO A 146 -4.69 9.18 13.53
CA PRO A 146 -3.61 8.22 13.60
C PRO A 146 -2.50 8.72 14.56
N PRO A 147 -1.68 7.82 15.11
CA PRO A 147 -0.58 8.20 15.98
C PRO A 147 0.35 9.24 15.30
N ASP A 148 0.84 10.18 16.11
CA ASP A 148 1.81 11.19 15.68
C ASP A 148 1.31 12.13 14.57
N ALA A 149 0.00 12.39 14.51
CA ALA A 149 -0.62 13.23 13.47
C ALA A 149 -0.05 14.66 13.42
N ALA A 150 0.36 15.22 14.55
CA ALA A 150 0.97 16.55 14.62
C ALA A 150 2.31 16.63 13.87
N HIS A 151 3.02 15.51 13.71
CA HIS A 151 4.26 15.44 12.92
C HIS A 151 4.03 14.74 11.58
N ARG A 152 3.26 13.65 11.56
CA ARG A 152 2.96 12.88 10.34
C ARG A 152 1.78 13.44 9.58
N ASN A 153 1.94 14.66 9.11
CA ASN A 153 0.98 15.35 8.27
C ASN A 153 1.63 15.81 6.96
N VAL A 154 0.80 16.19 6.02
CA VAL A 154 1.26 16.55 4.66
C VAL A 154 2.22 17.71 4.69
N ASP A 155 1.88 18.78 5.42
CA ASP A 155 2.67 20.03 5.40
C ASP A 155 4.05 19.82 6.05
N THR A 156 4.12 19.19 7.22
CA THR A 156 5.39 18.89 7.88
C THR A 156 6.27 17.99 7.02
N LEU A 157 5.72 16.86 6.54
CA LEU A 157 6.51 15.89 5.77
C LEU A 157 6.88 16.40 4.37
N ARG A 158 6.18 17.39 3.84
CA ARG A 158 6.52 18.05 2.57
C ARG A 158 7.83 18.82 2.69
N GLU A 159 8.09 19.45 3.82
CA GLU A 159 9.29 20.25 4.06
C GLU A 159 10.51 19.41 4.51
N GLU A 160 10.27 18.21 5.01
CA GLU A 160 11.34 17.30 5.44
C GLU A 160 11.91 16.49 4.25
N ALA A 161 13.09 16.85 3.78
CA ALA A 161 13.74 16.19 2.63
C ALA A 161 13.92 14.68 2.80
N GLY A 162 14.10 14.21 4.04
CA GLY A 162 14.25 12.80 4.41
C GLY A 162 12.94 12.04 4.63
N SER A 163 11.78 12.69 4.59
CA SER A 163 10.49 12.08 4.91
C SER A 163 10.11 10.94 3.96
N ILE A 164 9.18 10.09 4.41
CA ILE A 164 8.61 9.04 3.58
C ILE A 164 7.76 9.63 2.43
N LEU A 165 7.16 10.80 2.63
CA LEU A 165 6.45 11.53 1.58
C LEU A 165 7.40 11.92 0.44
N GLN A 166 8.55 12.48 0.76
CA GLN A 166 9.55 12.84 -0.23
C GLN A 166 10.18 11.59 -0.89
N LEU A 167 10.35 10.50 -0.15
CA LEU A 167 10.74 9.22 -0.74
C LEU A 167 9.71 8.75 -1.78
N SER A 168 8.43 8.73 -1.43
CA SER A 168 7.34 8.31 -2.32
C SER A 168 7.28 9.16 -3.59
N ARG A 169 7.43 10.48 -3.46
CA ARG A 169 7.51 11.40 -4.62
C ARG A 169 8.68 11.08 -5.54
N ARG A 170 9.88 10.85 -4.98
CA ARG A 170 11.07 10.47 -5.77
C ARG A 170 10.90 9.13 -6.46
N LEU A 171 10.33 8.13 -5.78
CA LEU A 171 10.07 6.81 -6.36
C LEU A 171 9.07 6.90 -7.52
N LEU A 172 7.99 7.66 -7.37
CA LEU A 172 7.01 7.88 -8.43
C LEU A 172 7.63 8.63 -9.62
N ALA A 173 8.47 9.63 -9.36
CA ALA A 173 9.19 10.33 -10.42
C ALA A 173 10.17 9.40 -11.16
N ALA A 174 10.95 8.60 -10.44
CA ALA A 174 11.85 7.60 -11.01
C ALA A 174 11.09 6.56 -11.86
N ARG A 175 9.95 6.06 -11.33
CA ARG A 175 9.12 5.12 -12.07
C ARG A 175 8.58 5.74 -13.37
N ARG A 176 8.12 7.00 -13.34
CA ARG A 176 7.64 7.70 -14.55
C ARG A 176 8.76 7.87 -15.58
N ALA A 177 9.96 8.20 -15.15
CA ALA A 177 11.11 8.44 -16.02
C ALA A 177 11.71 7.16 -16.60
N SER A 178 11.49 5.99 -15.97
CA SER A 178 12.11 4.72 -16.37
C SER A 178 11.10 3.79 -17.06
N PRO A 179 11.22 3.57 -18.39
CA PRO A 179 10.46 2.52 -19.08
C PRO A 179 10.68 1.13 -18.46
N ALA A 180 11.90 0.84 -17.98
CA ALA A 180 12.22 -0.44 -17.36
C ALA A 180 11.37 -0.70 -16.10
N LEU A 181 11.18 0.30 -15.24
CA LEU A 181 10.33 0.18 -14.04
C LEU A 181 8.84 0.09 -14.38
N ARG A 182 8.41 0.63 -15.51
CA ARG A 182 7.00 0.61 -15.91
C ARG A 182 6.62 -0.63 -16.70
N LEU A 183 7.45 -1.02 -17.66
CA LEU A 183 7.11 -1.99 -18.71
C LEU A 183 8.14 -3.11 -18.84
N GLY A 184 9.29 -2.99 -18.16
CA GLY A 184 10.39 -3.94 -18.29
C GLY A 184 10.05 -5.32 -17.72
N GLU A 185 10.79 -6.31 -18.17
CA GLU A 185 10.75 -7.65 -17.60
C GLU A 185 11.35 -7.66 -16.20
N PHE A 186 10.79 -8.50 -15.35
CA PHE A 186 11.32 -8.72 -13.99
C PHE A 186 12.17 -10.00 -13.97
N ARG A 187 13.37 -9.91 -13.41
CA ARG A 187 14.26 -11.06 -13.20
C ARG A 187 14.89 -11.00 -11.82
N TRP A 188 14.91 -12.13 -11.14
CA TRP A 188 15.72 -12.28 -9.94
C TRP A 188 17.21 -12.33 -10.32
N LEU A 189 18.01 -11.57 -9.58
CA LEU A 189 19.46 -11.74 -9.62
C LEU A 189 19.88 -12.74 -8.56
N PRO A 190 20.96 -13.51 -8.78
CA PRO A 190 21.55 -14.30 -7.72
C PRO A 190 21.90 -13.39 -6.54
N ALA A 191 21.58 -13.83 -5.34
CA ALA A 191 22.09 -13.14 -4.16
C ALA A 191 23.62 -13.29 -4.10
N PRO A 192 24.34 -12.24 -3.70
CA PRO A 192 25.79 -12.33 -3.49
C PRO A 192 26.18 -13.32 -2.39
#